data_746b303f304f8379bab45676454097ba
#
_entry.id   746b303f304f8379bab45676454097ba
#
_cell.length_a   1.000
_cell.length_b   1.000
_cell.length_c   1.000
_cell.angle_alpha   90.00
_cell.angle_beta   90.00
_cell.angle_gamma   90.00
#
_symmetry.space_group_name_H-M   'P 1'
#
loop_
_entity.id
_entity.type
_entity.pdbx_description
1 polymer ?
#
loop_
_entity_poly.entity_id
_entity_poly.type
_entity_poly.pdbx_seq_one_letter_code
_entity_poly.pdbx_strand_id
1 'polypeptide(L)'
;DVPLYIDDSCPADVVSIDRRIRAAAKAGIRWVAIDYLQLINYPGRKFDRLSLEFGAIMYRLHRTAQKVGVGLCMLAQLRKSLDGVVPTKDDIKDGGDSVMAADLVALIHRPGDIPEEERERRSKGQDGPVHDDAIRIYQSKNRYGSPTGGRFGWSFGRVVPVGEDWPSWARALDSRNVGSKKDN
;
A
#
# COMPACT_ATOMS: atom_id res chain seq x y z
N ASP A 1 -5.54 -13.83 -17.78
CA ASP A 1 -6.44 -12.88 -17.10
C ASP A 1 -6.52 -13.24 -15.62
N VAL A 2 -6.34 -12.25 -14.74
CA VAL A 2 -6.54 -12.44 -13.30
C VAL A 2 -7.96 -11.98 -12.99
N PRO A 3 -8.83 -12.79 -12.39
CA PRO A 3 -10.18 -12.39 -12.07
C PRO A 3 -10.13 -11.30 -10.96
N LEU A 4 -10.72 -10.14 -11.24
CA LEU A 4 -10.89 -9.03 -10.31
C LEU A 4 -12.38 -8.83 -10.04
N TYR A 5 -12.74 -8.84 -8.75
CA TYR A 5 -14.09 -8.55 -8.29
C TYR A 5 -14.07 -7.25 -7.48
N ILE A 6 -15.01 -6.36 -7.74
CA ILE A 6 -15.17 -5.09 -7.03
C ILE A 6 -16.52 -5.14 -6.29
N ASP A 7 -16.50 -4.86 -4.99
CA ASP A 7 -17.69 -4.75 -4.15
C ASP A 7 -17.75 -3.36 -3.51
N ASP A 8 -18.51 -2.48 -4.10
CA ASP A 8 -18.79 -1.12 -3.62
C ASP A 8 -20.11 -1.04 -2.79
N SER A 9 -20.81 -2.16 -2.68
CA SER A 9 -22.07 -2.24 -1.95
C SER A 9 -21.91 -2.63 -0.48
N CYS A 10 -20.72 -3.01 -0.05
CA CYS A 10 -20.46 -3.44 1.32
C CYS A 10 -20.54 -2.24 2.28
N PRO A 11 -21.36 -2.29 3.35
CA PRO A 11 -21.34 -1.27 4.39
C PRO A 11 -19.93 -1.09 4.98
N ALA A 12 -19.54 0.16 5.20
CA ALA A 12 -18.22 0.51 5.73
C ALA A 12 -18.12 0.25 7.26
N ASP A 13 -18.51 -0.93 7.70
CA ASP A 13 -18.36 -1.40 9.07
C ASP A 13 -17.59 -2.72 9.15
N VAL A 14 -16.83 -2.89 10.23
CA VAL A 14 -15.95 -4.04 10.41
C VAL A 14 -16.68 -5.38 10.44
N VAL A 15 -17.94 -5.42 10.86
CA VAL A 15 -18.73 -6.67 10.95
C VAL A 15 -19.16 -7.13 9.56
N SER A 16 -19.62 -6.20 8.75
CA SER A 16 -20.02 -6.46 7.35
C SER A 16 -18.80 -6.87 6.52
N ILE A 17 -17.67 -6.17 6.67
CA ILE A 17 -16.42 -6.50 5.99
C ILE A 17 -15.91 -7.89 6.41
N ASP A 18 -15.94 -8.23 7.71
CA ASP A 18 -15.57 -9.56 8.20
C ASP A 18 -16.39 -10.67 7.51
N ARG A 19 -17.72 -10.48 7.38
CA ARG A 19 -18.60 -11.42 6.67
C ARG A 19 -18.22 -11.55 5.19
N ARG A 20 -17.91 -10.43 4.52
CA ARG A 20 -17.51 -10.41 3.10
C ARG A 20 -16.19 -11.14 2.88
N ILE A 21 -15.19 -10.95 3.74
CA ILE A 21 -13.91 -11.69 3.67
C ILE A 21 -14.16 -13.20 3.78
N ARG A 22 -15.03 -13.64 4.69
CA ARG A 22 -15.37 -15.06 4.84
C ARG A 22 -16.12 -15.61 3.62
N ALA A 23 -17.01 -14.83 3.03
CA ALA A 23 -17.72 -15.21 1.82
C ALA A 23 -16.78 -15.30 0.60
N ALA A 24 -15.89 -14.32 0.45
CA ALA A 24 -14.86 -14.30 -0.58
C ALA A 24 -13.94 -15.52 -0.49
N ALA A 25 -13.48 -15.87 0.71
CA ALA A 25 -12.66 -17.07 0.94
C ALA A 25 -13.38 -18.36 0.51
N LYS A 26 -14.67 -18.49 0.83
CA LYS A 26 -15.50 -19.64 0.40
C LYS A 26 -15.65 -19.69 -1.13
N ALA A 27 -15.67 -18.55 -1.79
CA ALA A 27 -15.70 -18.45 -3.26
C ALA A 27 -14.33 -18.68 -3.93
N GLY A 28 -13.29 -19.01 -3.15
CA GLY A 28 -11.95 -19.29 -3.67
C GLY A 28 -11.05 -18.06 -3.83
N ILE A 29 -11.50 -16.87 -3.41
CA ILE A 29 -10.69 -15.66 -3.45
C ILE A 29 -9.56 -15.76 -2.42
N ARG A 30 -8.33 -15.45 -2.86
CA ARG A 30 -7.11 -15.56 -2.05
C ARG A 30 -6.58 -14.23 -1.54
N TRP A 31 -6.99 -13.12 -2.16
CA TRP A 31 -6.57 -11.78 -1.79
C TRP A 31 -7.76 -10.84 -1.73
N VAL A 32 -7.82 -10.04 -0.67
CA VAL A 32 -8.83 -8.99 -0.49
C VAL A 32 -8.10 -7.68 -0.23
N ALA A 33 -8.42 -6.66 -1.01
CA ALA A 33 -7.99 -5.28 -0.77
C ALA A 33 -9.16 -4.45 -0.24
N ILE A 34 -8.89 -3.59 0.73
CA ILE A 34 -9.89 -2.68 1.32
C ILE A 34 -9.39 -1.25 1.20
N ASP A 35 -10.16 -0.41 0.52
CA ASP A 35 -9.88 1.01 0.32
C ASP A 35 -10.96 1.84 1.04
N TYR A 36 -10.66 2.44 2.16
CA TYR A 36 -9.47 2.47 2.99
C TYR A 36 -9.86 2.46 4.49
N LEU A 37 -8.90 2.22 5.39
CA LEU A 37 -9.10 2.00 6.82
C LEU A 37 -9.95 3.09 7.51
N GLN A 38 -9.67 4.37 7.21
CA GLN A 38 -10.31 5.50 7.87
C GLN A 38 -11.80 5.68 7.55
N LEU A 39 -12.35 4.92 6.60
CA LEU A 39 -13.80 4.88 6.33
C LEU A 39 -14.53 3.83 7.17
N ILE A 40 -13.79 2.90 7.79
CA ILE A 40 -14.40 1.76 8.49
C ILE A 40 -14.73 2.17 9.92
N ASN A 41 -15.93 1.88 10.36
CA ASN A 41 -16.35 2.05 11.75
C ASN A 41 -16.49 0.70 12.48
N TYR A 42 -16.53 0.76 13.82
CA TYR A 42 -16.78 -0.39 14.67
C TYR A 42 -18.16 -0.26 15.34
N PRO A 43 -19.25 -0.83 14.79
CA PRO A 43 -20.59 -0.62 15.32
C PRO A 43 -20.75 -1.21 16.71
N GLY A 44 -21.54 -0.51 17.55
CA GLY A 44 -21.87 -0.97 18.92
C GLY A 44 -20.73 -0.88 19.93
N ARG A 45 -19.57 -0.29 19.57
CA ARG A 45 -18.45 -0.07 20.47
C ARG A 45 -18.01 1.39 20.45
N LYS A 46 -17.74 1.96 21.62
CA LYS A 46 -17.18 3.30 21.75
C LYS A 46 -15.68 3.19 22.04
N PHE A 47 -14.90 4.07 21.45
CA PHE A 47 -13.46 4.18 21.65
C PHE A 47 -13.12 5.61 22.03
N ASP A 48 -12.19 5.79 22.96
CA ASP A 48 -11.73 7.12 23.41
C ASP A 48 -10.86 7.81 22.36
N ARG A 49 -10.28 7.03 21.43
CA ARG A 49 -9.40 7.54 20.39
C ARG A 49 -9.62 6.73 19.10
N LEU A 50 -9.53 7.38 17.95
CA LEU A 50 -9.60 6.74 16.63
C LEU A 50 -8.50 5.68 16.42
N SER A 51 -7.30 5.91 16.97
CA SER A 51 -6.22 4.92 16.87
C SER A 51 -6.58 3.58 17.51
N LEU A 52 -7.28 3.59 18.65
CA LEU A 52 -7.75 2.37 19.31
C LEU A 52 -8.85 1.68 18.49
N GLU A 53 -9.75 2.45 17.87
CA GLU A 53 -10.77 1.90 16.97
C GLU A 53 -10.13 1.23 15.76
N PHE A 54 -9.21 1.92 15.08
CA PHE A 54 -8.50 1.37 13.92
C PHE A 54 -7.64 0.16 14.29
N GLY A 55 -7.01 0.17 15.45
CA GLY A 55 -6.30 -0.99 15.99
C GLY A 55 -7.22 -2.20 16.18
N ALA A 56 -8.41 -2.00 16.76
CA ALA A 56 -9.40 -3.04 16.95
C ALA A 56 -9.98 -3.57 15.64
N ILE A 57 -10.21 -2.70 14.65
CA ILE A 57 -10.65 -3.06 13.30
C ILE A 57 -9.58 -3.94 12.64
N MET A 58 -8.34 -3.46 12.59
CA MET A 58 -7.23 -4.19 11.99
C MET A 58 -7.01 -5.55 12.64
N TYR A 59 -7.01 -5.61 13.97
CA TYR A 59 -6.86 -6.86 14.70
C TYR A 59 -7.96 -7.87 14.36
N ARG A 60 -9.22 -7.42 14.28
CA ARG A 60 -10.34 -8.28 13.92
C ARG A 60 -10.21 -8.83 12.51
N LEU A 61 -9.96 -7.95 11.53
CA LEU A 61 -9.87 -8.33 10.12
C LEU A 61 -8.64 -9.20 9.85
N HIS A 62 -7.50 -8.89 10.46
CA HIS A 62 -6.29 -9.71 10.40
C HIS A 62 -6.55 -11.14 10.92
N ARG A 63 -7.17 -11.29 12.09
CA ARG A 63 -7.55 -12.62 12.62
C ARG A 63 -8.51 -13.36 11.70
N THR A 64 -9.45 -12.65 11.08
CA THR A 64 -10.37 -13.27 10.12
C THR A 64 -9.62 -13.76 8.89
N ALA A 65 -8.78 -12.93 8.31
CA ALA A 65 -7.98 -13.26 7.14
C ALA A 65 -7.09 -14.50 7.40
N GLN A 66 -6.38 -14.53 8.53
CA GLN A 66 -5.60 -15.70 8.97
C GLN A 66 -6.45 -16.97 9.08
N LYS A 67 -7.63 -16.86 9.71
CA LYS A 67 -8.52 -17.99 9.96
C LYS A 67 -9.08 -18.62 8.70
N VAL A 68 -9.29 -17.81 7.65
CA VAL A 68 -9.84 -18.28 6.37
C VAL A 68 -8.78 -18.44 5.27
N GLY A 69 -7.50 -18.15 5.55
CA GLY A 69 -6.39 -18.33 4.62
C GLY A 69 -6.40 -17.34 3.46
N VAL A 70 -6.77 -16.08 3.70
CA VAL A 70 -6.82 -15.00 2.71
C VAL A 70 -5.75 -13.96 3.01
N GLY A 71 -5.01 -13.50 1.99
CA GLY A 71 -4.18 -12.31 2.08
C GLY A 71 -5.05 -11.05 2.20
N LEU A 72 -4.77 -10.18 3.16
CA LEU A 72 -5.49 -8.93 3.38
C LEU A 72 -4.58 -7.74 3.11
N CYS A 73 -4.95 -6.89 2.17
CA CYS A 73 -4.31 -5.60 1.91
C CYS A 73 -5.25 -4.49 2.40
N MET A 74 -4.82 -3.72 3.40
CA MET A 74 -5.55 -2.57 3.90
C MET A 74 -4.86 -1.29 3.45
N LEU A 75 -5.55 -0.47 2.66
CA LEU A 75 -5.07 0.86 2.34
C LEU A 75 -5.32 1.79 3.51
N ALA A 76 -4.40 2.75 3.72
CA ALA A 76 -4.54 3.74 4.77
C ALA A 76 -3.97 5.09 4.33
N GLN A 77 -4.63 6.16 4.74
CA GLN A 77 -4.22 7.52 4.42
C GLN A 77 -3.07 7.98 5.32
N LEU A 78 -2.09 8.66 4.73
CA LEU A 78 -1.05 9.37 5.46
C LEU A 78 -1.53 10.76 5.92
N ARG A 79 -0.86 11.33 6.93
CA ARG A 79 -1.07 12.72 7.35
C ARG A 79 -0.61 13.70 6.28
N LYS A 80 -1.28 14.85 6.16
CA LYS A 80 -1.00 15.88 5.14
C LYS A 80 0.32 16.65 5.33
N SER A 81 0.93 16.62 6.49
CA SER A 81 2.02 17.53 6.90
C SER A 81 3.41 17.14 6.45
N LEU A 82 3.55 16.32 5.40
CA LEU A 82 4.82 15.72 5.03
C LEU A 82 5.45 16.31 3.77
N ASP A 83 5.25 17.61 3.53
CA ASP A 83 5.89 18.28 2.40
C ASP A 83 7.42 18.10 2.47
N GLY A 84 7.94 17.32 1.53
CA GLY A 84 9.36 17.06 1.39
C GLY A 84 9.98 16.02 2.33
N VAL A 85 9.24 15.45 3.26
CA VAL A 85 9.75 14.42 4.18
C VAL A 85 9.34 13.03 3.70
N VAL A 86 10.27 12.08 3.72
CA VAL A 86 9.96 10.66 3.46
C VAL A 86 9.06 10.14 4.58
N PRO A 87 7.83 9.69 4.28
CA PRO A 87 6.91 9.25 5.30
C PRO A 87 7.42 7.99 6.02
N THR A 88 7.03 7.85 7.27
CA THR A 88 7.29 6.69 8.12
C THR A 88 5.97 5.99 8.48
N LYS A 89 6.05 4.83 9.11
CA LYS A 89 4.85 4.14 9.63
C LYS A 89 4.05 4.97 10.63
N ASP A 90 4.71 5.92 11.31
CA ASP A 90 4.11 6.78 12.33
C ASP A 90 3.30 7.94 11.70
N ASP A 91 3.44 8.13 10.39
CA ASP A 91 2.70 9.13 9.61
C ASP A 91 1.38 8.61 9.05
N ILE A 92 1.03 7.36 9.30
CA ILE A 92 -0.31 6.85 9.00
C ILE A 92 -1.31 7.58 9.91
N LYS A 93 -2.28 8.25 9.29
CA LYS A 93 -3.27 9.06 9.99
C LYS A 93 -4.03 8.21 11.00
N ASP A 94 -3.91 8.56 12.29
CA ASP A 94 -4.51 7.86 13.42
C ASP A 94 -4.16 6.36 13.49
N GLY A 95 -3.03 5.96 12.88
CA GLY A 95 -2.69 4.58 12.59
C GLY A 95 -1.87 3.83 13.65
N GLY A 96 -1.46 4.45 14.77
CA GLY A 96 -0.51 3.89 15.72
C GLY A 96 -0.74 2.41 16.06
N ASP A 97 -1.92 2.07 16.59
CA ASP A 97 -2.25 0.69 16.98
C ASP A 97 -2.55 -0.22 15.76
N SER A 98 -3.03 0.34 14.66
CA SER A 98 -3.29 -0.43 13.42
C SER A 98 -2.01 -0.98 12.79
N VAL A 99 -0.92 -0.21 12.85
CA VAL A 99 0.41 -0.61 12.38
C VAL A 99 0.95 -1.80 13.18
N MET A 100 0.62 -1.89 14.47
CA MET A 100 1.05 -3.02 15.31
C MET A 100 0.44 -4.34 14.84
N ALA A 101 -0.80 -4.34 14.38
CA ALA A 101 -1.51 -5.53 13.91
C ALA A 101 -1.02 -6.01 12.51
N ALA A 102 -0.44 -5.14 11.69
CA ALA A 102 0.00 -5.49 10.35
C ALA A 102 1.28 -6.34 10.37
N ASP A 103 1.38 -7.31 9.48
CA ASP A 103 2.60 -8.12 9.28
C ASP A 103 3.62 -7.38 8.41
N LEU A 104 3.12 -6.61 7.43
CA LEU A 104 3.91 -5.78 6.54
C LEU A 104 3.27 -4.39 6.43
N VAL A 105 4.09 -3.35 6.44
CA VAL A 105 3.68 -1.97 6.16
C VAL A 105 4.53 -1.45 5.02
N ALA A 106 3.89 -1.21 3.88
CA ALA A 106 4.49 -0.57 2.72
C ALA A 106 4.00 0.86 2.62
N LEU A 107 4.91 1.78 2.41
CA LEU A 107 4.63 3.19 2.21
C LEU A 107 4.89 3.57 0.77
N ILE A 108 3.95 4.32 0.19
CA ILE A 108 4.06 4.85 -1.17
C ILE A 108 4.33 6.35 -1.05
N HIS A 109 5.44 6.79 -1.64
CA HIS A 109 5.86 8.17 -1.60
C HIS A 109 6.22 8.66 -3.00
N ARG A 110 5.75 9.86 -3.36
CA ARG A 110 6.07 10.54 -4.60
C ARG A 110 7.01 11.72 -4.31
N PRO A 111 8.30 11.63 -4.66
CA PRO A 111 9.29 12.68 -4.37
C PRO A 111 9.03 14.00 -5.09
N GLY A 112 8.19 14.02 -6.14
CA GLY A 112 7.83 15.23 -6.89
C GLY A 112 7.22 16.36 -6.04
N ASP A 113 6.69 16.02 -4.87
CA ASP A 113 6.13 16.98 -3.93
C ASP A 113 7.17 17.58 -2.96
N ILE A 114 8.46 17.27 -3.16
CA ILE A 114 9.58 17.79 -2.34
C ILE A 114 10.03 19.15 -2.88
N PRO A 115 10.25 20.18 -2.03
CA PRO A 115 10.85 21.45 -2.44
C PRO A 115 12.19 21.27 -3.18
N GLU A 116 12.44 22.12 -4.17
CA GLU A 116 13.59 21.97 -5.08
C GLU A 116 14.95 21.98 -4.34
N GLU A 117 15.08 22.80 -3.31
CA GLU A 117 16.26 22.85 -2.44
C GLU A 117 16.57 21.51 -1.75
N GLU A 118 15.54 20.79 -1.36
CA GLU A 118 15.69 19.48 -0.75
C GLU A 118 15.96 18.39 -1.78
N ARG A 119 15.46 18.56 -3.04
CA ARG A 119 15.82 17.71 -4.18
C ARG A 119 17.30 17.81 -4.49
N GLU A 120 17.84 19.04 -4.57
CA GLU A 120 19.26 19.25 -4.81
C GLU A 120 20.15 18.67 -3.70
N ARG A 121 19.72 18.80 -2.46
CA ARG A 121 20.46 18.22 -1.31
C ARG A 121 20.51 16.70 -1.39
N ARG A 122 19.44 16.05 -1.82
CA ARG A 122 19.36 14.59 -1.96
C ARG A 122 20.03 14.07 -3.23
N SER A 123 20.04 14.84 -4.31
CA SER A 123 20.75 14.47 -5.54
C SER A 123 22.27 14.45 -5.37
N LYS A 124 22.80 15.21 -4.39
CA LYS A 124 24.20 15.19 -4.00
C LYS A 124 24.55 14.05 -3.03
N GLY A 125 23.56 13.37 -2.46
CA GLY A 125 23.70 12.16 -1.66
C GLY A 125 23.65 10.90 -2.54
N GLN A 126 24.00 9.74 -1.98
CA GLN A 126 24.22 8.45 -2.65
C GLN A 126 23.05 7.86 -3.47
N ASP A 127 21.90 8.54 -3.57
CA ASP A 127 20.68 8.00 -4.15
C ASP A 127 20.45 8.32 -5.64
N GLY A 128 21.38 8.96 -6.33
CA GLY A 128 21.28 9.32 -7.75
C GLY A 128 20.16 10.33 -8.07
N PRO A 129 20.00 10.75 -9.34
CA PRO A 129 19.03 11.76 -9.73
C PRO A 129 17.60 11.30 -9.43
N VAL A 130 16.87 12.10 -8.65
CA VAL A 130 15.47 11.89 -8.37
C VAL A 130 14.67 12.30 -9.61
N HIS A 131 14.16 11.34 -10.37
CA HIS A 131 13.19 11.64 -11.42
C HIS A 131 11.90 12.14 -10.78
N ASP A 132 11.38 13.27 -11.22
CA ASP A 132 10.18 13.94 -10.68
C ASP A 132 8.92 13.06 -10.67
N ASP A 133 8.87 12.07 -11.55
CA ASP A 133 7.76 11.13 -11.69
C ASP A 133 7.98 9.77 -10.98
N ALA A 134 9.09 9.60 -10.27
CA ALA A 134 9.36 8.34 -9.59
C ALA A 134 8.46 8.17 -8.36
N ILE A 135 7.81 7.03 -8.27
CA ILE A 135 7.12 6.57 -7.08
C ILE A 135 8.07 5.67 -6.30
N ARG A 136 8.24 5.94 -5.02
CA ARG A 136 9.00 5.08 -4.10
C ARG A 136 8.04 4.24 -3.29
N ILE A 137 8.24 2.94 -3.30
CA ILE A 137 7.55 2.00 -2.44
C ILE A 137 8.60 1.35 -1.55
N TYR A 138 8.42 1.44 -0.25
CA TYR A 138 9.36 0.85 0.70
C TYR A 138 8.61 0.26 1.89
N GLN A 139 9.16 -0.80 2.44
CA GLN A 139 8.63 -1.47 3.61
C GLN A 139 9.14 -0.75 4.86
N SER A 140 8.24 -0.16 5.62
CA SER A 140 8.54 0.44 6.92
C SER A 140 8.46 -0.58 8.06
N LYS A 141 7.77 -1.70 7.81
CA LYS A 141 7.70 -2.86 8.70
C LYS A 141 7.65 -4.13 7.86
N ASN A 142 8.40 -5.14 8.27
CA ASN A 142 8.30 -6.49 7.73
C ASN A 142 8.55 -7.50 8.86
N ARG A 143 7.54 -8.27 9.23
CA ARG A 143 7.64 -9.27 10.31
C ARG A 143 8.44 -10.50 9.89
N TYR A 144 8.53 -10.77 8.59
CA TYR A 144 9.12 -12.00 8.05
C TYR A 144 10.46 -11.79 7.36
N GLY A 145 11.04 -10.59 7.43
CA GLY A 145 12.34 -10.31 6.81
C GLY A 145 12.80 -8.87 7.03
N SER A 146 13.92 -8.54 6.41
CA SER A 146 14.43 -7.17 6.43
C SER A 146 13.52 -6.25 5.62
N PRO A 147 13.31 -4.99 6.05
CA PRO A 147 12.63 -3.99 5.24
C PRO A 147 13.36 -3.80 3.91
N THR A 148 12.61 -3.81 2.83
CA THR A 148 13.10 -3.58 1.47
C THR A 148 12.30 -2.47 0.82
N GLY A 149 12.78 -1.94 -0.29
CA GLY A 149 12.07 -0.93 -1.05
C GLY A 149 12.47 -0.97 -2.51
N GLY A 150 11.71 -0.25 -3.34
CA GLY A 150 12.00 -0.13 -4.76
C GLY A 150 11.53 1.23 -5.28
N ARG A 151 12.12 1.63 -6.40
CA ARG A 151 11.69 2.80 -7.17
C ARG A 151 10.82 2.35 -8.32
N PHE A 152 9.76 3.10 -8.57
CA PHE A 152 8.81 2.84 -9.63
C PHE A 152 8.56 4.12 -10.41
N GLY A 153 8.41 3.99 -11.72
CA GLY A 153 7.99 5.07 -12.60
C GLY A 153 6.54 4.90 -13.01
N TRP A 154 5.98 5.97 -13.57
CA TRP A 154 4.67 5.93 -14.21
C TRP A 154 4.86 5.86 -15.72
N SER A 155 4.38 4.82 -16.36
CA SER A 155 4.47 4.65 -17.80
C SER A 155 3.14 4.16 -18.37
N PHE A 156 2.54 4.95 -19.29
CA PHE A 156 1.27 4.62 -19.97
C PHE A 156 0.15 4.15 -19.02
N GLY A 157 -0.04 4.85 -17.89
CA GLY A 157 -1.06 4.49 -16.91
C GLY A 157 -0.72 3.28 -16.03
N ARG A 158 0.53 2.83 -16.02
CA ARG A 158 1.01 1.71 -15.21
C ARG A 158 2.17 2.13 -14.33
N VAL A 159 2.25 1.56 -13.14
CA VAL A 159 3.42 1.66 -12.28
C VAL A 159 4.42 0.62 -12.73
N VAL A 160 5.63 1.06 -13.10
CA VAL A 160 6.71 0.20 -13.57
C VAL A 160 7.94 0.38 -12.68
N PRO A 161 8.67 -0.68 -12.33
CA PRO A 161 9.91 -0.55 -11.57
C PRO A 161 10.96 0.24 -12.36
N VAL A 162 11.82 1.02 -11.67
CA VAL A 162 12.90 1.82 -12.28
C VAL A 162 14.23 1.48 -11.61
N GLY A 163 15.26 1.20 -12.41
CA GLY A 163 16.63 0.93 -11.95
C GLY A 163 17.05 -0.54 -11.99
N GLU A 164 18.21 -0.84 -11.43
CA GLU A 164 18.80 -2.19 -11.48
C GLU A 164 18.11 -3.22 -10.58
N ASP A 165 17.30 -2.76 -9.64
CA ASP A 165 16.57 -3.61 -8.67
C ASP A 165 15.34 -4.30 -9.24
N TRP A 166 15.26 -4.39 -10.56
CA TRP A 166 14.15 -5.08 -11.22
C TRP A 166 14.17 -6.58 -10.97
N PRO A 167 13.15 -7.15 -10.36
CA PRO A 167 13.02 -8.60 -10.34
C PRO A 167 12.92 -9.11 -11.79
N SER A 168 13.48 -10.28 -12.06
CA SER A 168 13.58 -10.85 -13.42
C SER A 168 12.25 -10.91 -14.18
N TRP A 169 11.14 -11.15 -13.47
CA TRP A 169 9.79 -11.15 -14.06
C TRP A 169 9.33 -9.76 -14.52
N ALA A 170 9.75 -8.69 -13.86
CA ALA A 170 9.39 -7.32 -14.24
C ALA A 170 10.17 -6.85 -15.48
N ARG A 171 11.42 -7.27 -15.64
CA ARG A 171 12.22 -7.05 -16.87
C ARG A 171 11.56 -7.71 -18.09
N ALA A 172 10.99 -8.89 -17.89
CA ALA A 172 10.27 -9.61 -18.97
C ALA A 172 8.97 -8.90 -19.41
N LEU A 173 8.36 -8.06 -18.56
CA LEU A 173 7.20 -7.24 -18.92
C LEU A 173 7.59 -6.01 -19.74
N ASP A 174 8.74 -5.42 -19.48
CA ASP A 174 9.23 -4.25 -20.22
C ASP A 174 9.66 -4.61 -21.64
N SER A 175 10.35 -5.73 -21.84
CA SER A 175 10.78 -6.19 -23.14
C SER A 175 9.63 -6.46 -24.12
N ARG A 176 8.43 -6.75 -23.64
CA ARG A 176 7.21 -6.92 -24.45
C ARG A 176 6.58 -5.62 -24.92
N ASN A 177 6.85 -4.50 -24.24
CA ASN A 177 6.29 -3.18 -24.57
C ASN A 177 7.20 -2.35 -25.51
N VAL A 178 8.48 -2.69 -25.63
CA VAL A 178 9.42 -1.98 -26.52
C VAL A 178 9.26 -2.40 -27.99
N GLY A 179 8.58 -3.53 -28.27
CA GLY A 179 8.39 -4.09 -29.62
C GLY A 179 7.25 -3.50 -30.44
N SER A 180 6.41 -2.58 -29.92
CA SER A 180 5.20 -2.13 -30.63
C SER A 180 5.25 -0.70 -31.16
N LYS A 181 6.41 -0.07 -31.27
CA LYS A 181 6.60 1.22 -31.96
C LYS A 181 7.72 1.10 -33.00
N LYS A 182 7.48 0.31 -34.03
CA LYS A 182 8.03 0.56 -35.38
C LYS A 182 6.89 0.30 -36.34
N ASP A 183 6.74 1.28 -37.22
CA ASP A 183 5.84 1.35 -38.38
C ASP A 183 4.49 2.05 -38.11
N ASN A 184 4.46 3.37 -38.25
CA ASN A 184 3.92 4.14 -39.39
C ASN A 184 4.24 5.63 -39.18
#